data_a4a638a894359e45ffec925e1599b642
#
_entry.id   a4a638a894359e45ffec925e1599b642
#
_cell.length_a   1.000
_cell.length_b   1.000
_cell.length_c   1.000
_cell.angle_alpha   90.00
_cell.angle_beta   90.00
_cell.angle_gamma   90.00
#
_symmetry.space_group_name_H-M   'P 1'
#
loop_
_entity.id
_entity.type
_entity.pdbx_description
1 polymer ?
#
loop_
_entity_poly.entity_id
_entity_poly.type
_entity_poly.pdbx_seq_one_letter_code
_entity_poly.pdbx_strand_id
1 'polypeptide(L)'
;FDPRRYDVVKVGRYKFNKKLNVAYRLPGCISAQDIFNPETGEIIVSKEEKISEAKAREIQNAGVNVVEVFVSDEKAGRIKHRIIGNNTVDFSSVSDKNPKSFGLLPTIYYPNFVFSQEIAAACDNADIETVAEHYLDRINAVYFTVETKKTDDEKAEERKNREKRHENRIKFVAACKLFHEILNRDEVSISADEKKIIRPLVEKLNHRHITVDDV
;
A
#
# COMPACT_ATOMS: atom_id res chain seq x y z
N PHE A 1 -15.79 10.05 8.61
CA PHE A 1 -16.47 8.87 8.02
C PHE A 1 -17.92 8.74 8.51
N ASP A 2 -18.77 9.72 8.17
CA ASP A 2 -20.20 9.64 8.46
C ASP A 2 -20.90 8.89 7.30
N PRO A 3 -21.49 7.70 7.55
CA PRO A 3 -22.14 6.91 6.52
C PRO A 3 -23.38 7.60 5.91
N ARG A 4 -23.91 8.63 6.55
CA ARG A 4 -24.99 9.48 6.02
C ARG A 4 -24.50 10.47 4.97
N ARG A 5 -23.20 10.77 4.98
CA ARG A 5 -22.55 11.77 4.11
C ARG A 5 -21.77 11.17 2.98
N TYR A 6 -21.29 9.95 3.14
CA TYR A 6 -20.40 9.28 2.18
C TYR A 6 -21.00 7.97 1.73
N ASP A 7 -21.02 7.80 0.42
CA ASP A 7 -21.43 6.54 -0.20
C ASP A 7 -20.41 5.44 0.18
N VAL A 8 -20.89 4.42 0.92
CA VAL A 8 -20.08 3.28 1.38
C VAL A 8 -19.91 2.21 0.29
N VAL A 9 -20.52 2.39 -0.90
CA VAL A 9 -20.31 1.48 -2.02
C VAL A 9 -18.90 1.63 -2.60
N LYS A 10 -18.45 0.62 -3.32
CA LYS A 10 -17.08 0.50 -3.87
C LYS A 10 -16.60 1.74 -4.63
N VAL A 11 -17.47 2.38 -5.40
CA VAL A 11 -17.13 3.60 -6.16
C VAL A 11 -16.92 4.81 -5.25
N GLY A 12 -17.75 4.97 -4.22
CA GLY A 12 -17.62 6.05 -3.24
C GLY A 12 -16.33 5.91 -2.42
N ARG A 13 -16.02 4.70 -1.98
CA ARG A 13 -14.77 4.39 -1.26
C ARG A 13 -13.53 4.67 -2.12
N TYR A 14 -13.55 4.32 -3.39
CA TYR A 14 -12.47 4.63 -4.32
C TYR A 14 -12.25 6.14 -4.47
N LYS A 15 -13.33 6.91 -4.70
CA LYS A 15 -13.26 8.38 -4.80
C LYS A 15 -12.74 9.01 -3.52
N PHE A 16 -13.15 8.48 -2.37
CA PHE A 16 -12.73 8.97 -1.08
C PHE A 16 -11.25 8.67 -0.83
N ASN A 17 -10.81 7.44 -1.11
CA ASN A 17 -9.40 7.06 -1.00
C ASN A 17 -8.49 8.00 -1.82
N LYS A 18 -8.89 8.31 -3.06
CA LYS A 18 -8.15 9.26 -3.90
C LYS A 18 -8.03 10.66 -3.27
N LYS A 19 -9.08 11.13 -2.56
CA LYS A 19 -9.07 12.43 -1.87
C LYS A 19 -8.17 12.47 -0.63
N LEU A 20 -7.83 11.31 -0.05
CA LEU A 20 -6.93 11.22 1.10
C LEU A 20 -5.45 11.29 0.73
N ASN A 21 -5.12 11.28 -0.56
CA ASN A 21 -3.75 11.44 -1.02
C ASN A 21 -3.13 12.73 -0.47
N VAL A 22 -1.98 12.61 0.19
CA VAL A 22 -1.31 13.73 0.86
C VAL A 22 -0.83 14.79 -0.12
N ALA A 23 -0.45 14.40 -1.35
CA ALA A 23 -0.01 15.34 -2.38
C ALA A 23 -1.07 16.40 -2.75
N TYR A 24 -2.36 16.12 -2.53
CA TYR A 24 -3.44 17.08 -2.79
C TYR A 24 -3.85 17.88 -1.55
N ARG A 25 -3.46 17.43 -0.36
CA ARG A 25 -3.92 18.01 0.91
C ARG A 25 -2.88 18.86 1.62
N LEU A 26 -1.60 18.61 1.36
CA LEU A 26 -0.49 19.33 1.98
C LEU A 26 -0.15 20.70 1.33
N PRO A 27 -0.39 20.93 0.02
CA PRO A 27 0.00 22.20 -0.59
C PRO A 27 -0.61 23.40 0.13
N GLY A 28 0.25 24.38 0.46
CA GLY A 28 -0.16 25.58 1.16
C GLY A 28 -0.16 25.50 2.68
N CYS A 29 -0.14 24.29 3.26
CA CYS A 29 0.03 24.10 4.70
C CYS A 29 1.45 24.47 5.15
N ILE A 30 1.61 24.74 6.44
CA ILE A 30 2.92 24.98 7.07
C ILE A 30 3.26 23.76 7.90
N SER A 31 4.45 23.19 7.73
CA SER A 31 4.88 22.01 8.48
C SER A 31 5.01 22.33 9.98
N ALA A 32 4.46 21.47 10.84
CA ALA A 32 4.60 21.60 12.29
C ALA A 32 5.86 20.94 12.85
N GLN A 33 6.53 20.12 12.04
CA GLN A 33 7.77 19.39 12.37
C GLN A 33 8.60 19.16 11.12
N ASP A 34 9.86 18.76 11.29
CA ASP A 34 10.66 18.31 10.16
C ASP A 34 10.07 17.03 9.57
N ILE A 35 9.96 16.97 8.25
CA ILE A 35 9.45 15.82 7.51
C ILE A 35 10.65 15.17 6.83
N PHE A 36 10.92 13.91 7.19
CA PHE A 36 12.06 13.15 6.70
C PHE A 36 11.61 12.13 5.65
N ASN A 37 12.49 11.88 4.69
CA ASN A 37 12.39 10.69 3.86
C ASN A 37 12.75 9.47 4.73
N PRO A 38 11.85 8.47 4.89
CA PRO A 38 12.09 7.33 5.79
C PRO A 38 13.20 6.39 5.27
N GLU A 39 13.54 6.43 3.97
CA GLU A 39 14.59 5.60 3.39
C GLU A 39 15.97 6.25 3.48
N THR A 40 16.06 7.54 3.16
CA THR A 40 17.35 8.25 3.12
C THR A 40 17.67 9.00 4.40
N GLY A 41 16.68 9.30 5.23
CA GLY A 41 16.82 10.14 6.42
C GLY A 41 16.97 11.64 6.12
N GLU A 42 16.91 12.05 4.85
CA GLU A 42 17.02 13.46 4.45
C GLU A 42 15.74 14.23 4.77
N ILE A 43 15.88 15.51 5.10
CA ILE A 43 14.75 16.40 5.36
C ILE A 43 14.14 16.81 4.02
N ILE A 44 12.89 16.44 3.80
CA ILE A 44 12.08 16.87 2.65
C ILE A 44 11.55 18.29 2.87
N VAL A 45 11.01 18.55 4.07
CA VAL A 45 10.47 19.86 4.47
C VAL A 45 10.87 20.14 5.91
N SER A 46 11.39 21.33 6.16
CA SER A 46 11.75 21.76 7.51
C SER A 46 10.52 22.24 8.29
N LYS A 47 10.62 22.19 9.60
CA LYS A 47 9.60 22.80 10.50
C LYS A 47 9.37 24.26 10.13
N GLU A 48 8.12 24.72 10.21
CA GLU A 48 7.70 26.09 9.89
C GLU A 48 7.80 26.44 8.39
N GLU A 49 8.24 25.54 7.54
CA GLU A 49 8.29 25.74 6.09
C GLU A 49 6.91 25.52 5.47
N LYS A 50 6.56 26.36 4.47
CA LYS A 50 5.35 26.21 3.67
C LYS A 50 5.53 25.12 2.63
N ILE A 51 4.64 24.14 2.65
CA ILE A 51 4.70 22.97 1.75
C ILE A 51 4.20 23.38 0.37
N SER A 52 5.07 23.29 -0.64
CA SER A 52 4.72 23.46 -2.06
C SER A 52 4.10 22.17 -2.65
N GLU A 53 3.51 22.26 -3.84
CA GLU A 53 2.99 21.09 -4.56
C GLU A 53 4.08 20.06 -4.86
N ALA A 54 5.29 20.51 -5.22
CA ALA A 54 6.42 19.63 -5.49
C ALA A 54 6.83 18.87 -4.22
N LYS A 55 6.98 19.57 -3.09
CA LYS A 55 7.29 18.97 -1.80
C LYS A 55 6.20 18.01 -1.31
N ALA A 56 4.93 18.35 -1.53
CA ALA A 56 3.81 17.46 -1.18
C ALA A 56 3.84 16.14 -1.97
N ARG A 57 4.21 16.17 -3.25
CA ARG A 57 4.41 14.96 -4.07
C ARG A 57 5.65 14.17 -3.61
N GLU A 58 6.72 14.85 -3.26
CA GLU A 58 7.93 14.23 -2.72
C GLU A 58 7.63 13.49 -1.40
N ILE A 59 6.88 14.12 -0.48
CA ILE A 59 6.41 13.51 0.76
C ILE A 59 5.59 12.24 0.48
N GLN A 60 4.64 12.32 -0.46
CA GLN A 60 3.84 11.15 -0.84
C GLN A 60 4.71 10.04 -1.42
N ASN A 61 5.61 10.36 -2.34
CA ASN A 61 6.44 9.38 -3.05
C ASN A 61 7.55 8.78 -2.16
N ALA A 62 7.90 9.45 -1.07
CA ALA A 62 8.71 8.89 0.01
C ALA A 62 7.92 7.95 0.95
N GLY A 63 6.63 7.73 0.70
CA GLY A 63 5.79 6.85 1.52
C GLY A 63 5.38 7.44 2.87
N VAL A 64 5.57 8.74 3.09
CA VAL A 64 5.18 9.42 4.34
C VAL A 64 3.65 9.58 4.38
N ASN A 65 2.99 8.80 5.22
CA ASN A 65 1.53 8.76 5.27
C ASN A 65 0.89 9.67 6.32
N VAL A 66 1.66 10.11 7.31
CA VAL A 66 1.18 10.96 8.41
C VAL A 66 2.04 12.20 8.51
N VAL A 67 1.41 13.37 8.41
CA VAL A 67 2.09 14.66 8.47
C VAL A 67 1.36 15.59 9.44
N GLU A 68 2.11 16.28 10.30
CA GLU A 68 1.59 17.30 11.17
C GLU A 68 1.82 18.68 10.56
N VAL A 69 0.74 19.46 10.44
CA VAL A 69 0.76 20.78 9.82
C VAL A 69 0.04 21.81 10.69
N PHE A 70 0.38 23.07 10.50
CA PHE A 70 -0.39 24.18 11.03
C PHE A 70 -1.37 24.68 9.98
N VAL A 71 -2.61 24.92 10.41
CA VAL A 71 -3.66 25.54 9.62
C VAL A 71 -4.09 26.82 10.33
N SER A 72 -4.25 27.90 9.58
CA SER A 72 -4.75 29.15 10.13
C SER A 72 -6.26 29.08 10.29
N ASP A 73 -6.74 29.28 11.50
CA ASP A 73 -8.16 29.43 11.81
C ASP A 73 -8.43 30.90 12.18
N GLU A 74 -9.53 31.47 11.67
CA GLU A 74 -9.85 32.90 11.89
C GLU A 74 -10.12 33.23 13.35
N LYS A 75 -10.59 32.28 14.16
CA LYS A 75 -10.96 32.47 15.56
C LYS A 75 -9.92 31.99 16.56
N ALA A 76 -9.28 30.87 16.25
CA ALA A 76 -8.35 30.18 17.15
C ALA A 76 -6.87 30.40 16.78
N GLY A 77 -6.59 31.15 15.72
CA GLY A 77 -5.23 31.39 15.25
C GLY A 77 -4.64 30.17 14.56
N ARG A 78 -3.42 29.81 14.93
CA ARG A 78 -2.68 28.71 14.31
C ARG A 78 -2.93 27.40 15.04
N ILE A 79 -3.63 26.48 14.40
CA ILE A 79 -3.99 25.17 14.98
C ILE A 79 -3.16 24.07 14.34
N LYS A 80 -2.63 23.15 15.16
CA LYS A 80 -1.92 21.96 14.71
C LYS A 80 -2.92 20.88 14.30
N HIS A 81 -2.78 20.37 13.08
CA HIS A 81 -3.59 19.29 12.53
C HIS A 81 -2.71 18.12 12.10
N ARG A 82 -3.20 16.90 12.32
CA ARG A 82 -2.59 15.68 11.84
C ARG A 82 -3.31 15.24 10.55
N ILE A 83 -2.59 15.23 9.45
CA ILE A 83 -3.07 14.76 8.14
C ILE A 83 -2.63 13.32 7.95
N ILE A 84 -3.60 12.43 7.75
CA ILE A 84 -3.38 11.01 7.44
C ILE A 84 -3.67 10.81 5.97
N GLY A 85 -2.76 10.17 5.25
CA GLY A 85 -2.86 9.85 3.82
C GLY A 85 -3.56 8.52 3.53
N ASN A 86 -3.35 8.03 2.32
CA ASN A 86 -3.91 6.77 1.82
C ASN A 86 -2.86 5.69 1.54
N ASN A 87 -1.64 5.85 2.04
CA ASN A 87 -0.53 4.93 1.84
C ASN A 87 -0.22 4.60 0.36
N THR A 88 -0.53 5.50 -0.57
CA THR A 88 -0.20 5.30 -1.99
C THR A 88 0.98 6.15 -2.42
N VAL A 89 1.77 5.60 -3.33
CA VAL A 89 2.86 6.29 -4.02
C VAL A 89 2.68 6.17 -5.53
N ASP A 90 3.25 7.08 -6.30
CA ASP A 90 3.30 6.95 -7.75
C ASP A 90 4.22 5.79 -8.12
N PHE A 91 3.79 4.90 -9.02
CA PHE A 91 4.61 3.75 -9.43
C PHE A 91 5.96 4.17 -10.03
N SER A 92 6.01 5.34 -10.66
CA SER A 92 7.24 5.93 -11.20
C SER A 92 8.29 6.29 -10.13
N SER A 93 7.92 6.36 -8.86
CA SER A 93 8.87 6.57 -7.75
C SER A 93 9.61 5.30 -7.34
N VAL A 94 9.05 4.13 -7.66
CA VAL A 94 9.60 2.83 -7.27
C VAL A 94 10.12 2.01 -8.46
N SER A 95 9.76 2.38 -9.70
CA SER A 95 10.20 1.70 -10.92
C SER A 95 10.06 2.61 -12.15
N ASP A 96 11.01 2.49 -13.09
CA ASP A 96 10.98 3.14 -14.40
C ASP A 96 10.05 2.46 -15.41
N LYS A 97 9.50 1.31 -15.07
CA LYS A 97 8.67 0.48 -15.94
C LYS A 97 7.24 1.02 -16.07
N ASN A 98 6.57 0.66 -17.16
CA ASN A 98 5.17 1.06 -17.37
C ASN A 98 4.22 0.23 -16.46
N PRO A 99 3.48 0.84 -15.54
CA PRO A 99 2.58 0.11 -14.64
C PRO A 99 1.51 -0.71 -15.37
N LYS A 100 1.05 -0.24 -16.54
CA LYS A 100 0.02 -0.93 -17.35
C LYS A 100 0.49 -2.30 -17.83
N SER A 101 1.79 -2.50 -18.05
CA SER A 101 2.34 -3.81 -18.45
C SER A 101 2.08 -4.88 -17.40
N PHE A 102 2.09 -4.49 -16.14
CA PHE A 102 1.80 -5.36 -14.98
C PHE A 102 0.30 -5.44 -14.63
N GLY A 103 -0.54 -4.63 -15.23
CA GLY A 103 -1.94 -4.45 -14.82
C GLY A 103 -2.11 -3.54 -13.60
N LEU A 104 -1.09 -2.73 -13.30
CA LEU A 104 -1.10 -1.78 -12.19
C LEU A 104 -1.73 -0.45 -12.58
N LEU A 105 -2.29 0.23 -11.58
CA LEU A 105 -2.66 1.63 -11.65
C LEU A 105 -1.42 2.52 -11.60
N PRO A 106 -1.49 3.79 -12.00
CA PRO A 106 -0.38 4.74 -11.88
C PRO A 106 0.11 4.93 -10.43
N THR A 107 -0.77 4.75 -9.46
CA THR A 107 -0.47 4.78 -8.03
C THR A 107 -0.68 3.41 -7.41
N ILE A 108 0.22 2.99 -6.53
CA ILE A 108 0.18 1.69 -5.86
C ILE A 108 0.14 1.86 -4.34
N TYR A 109 -0.37 0.84 -3.64
CA TYR A 109 -0.38 0.78 -2.18
C TYR A 109 1.02 0.42 -1.67
N TYR A 110 1.71 1.41 -1.12
CA TYR A 110 3.13 1.31 -0.79
C TYR A 110 3.49 0.26 0.27
N PRO A 111 2.74 0.10 1.37
CA PRO A 111 3.07 -0.93 2.37
C PRO A 111 3.11 -2.35 1.80
N ASN A 112 2.20 -2.68 0.88
CA ASN A 112 2.22 -3.99 0.23
C ASN A 112 3.35 -4.13 -0.78
N PHE A 113 3.77 -3.04 -1.42
CA PHE A 113 4.93 -3.05 -2.30
C PHE A 113 6.21 -3.33 -1.51
N VAL A 114 6.46 -2.60 -0.42
CA VAL A 114 7.62 -2.83 0.47
C VAL A 114 7.61 -4.26 1.03
N PHE A 115 6.45 -4.74 1.47
CA PHE A 115 6.32 -6.12 1.95
C PHE A 115 6.62 -7.15 0.86
N SER A 116 6.21 -6.90 -0.38
CA SER A 116 6.52 -7.80 -1.49
C SER A 116 8.01 -7.82 -1.84
N GLN A 117 8.73 -6.70 -1.69
CA GLN A 117 10.19 -6.64 -1.83
C GLN A 117 10.88 -7.48 -0.75
N GLU A 118 10.44 -7.35 0.51
CA GLU A 118 10.97 -8.13 1.62
C GLU A 118 10.81 -9.63 1.38
N ILE A 119 9.62 -10.07 0.92
CA ILE A 119 9.36 -11.47 0.55
C ILE A 119 10.25 -11.92 -0.61
N ALA A 120 10.38 -11.11 -1.66
CA ALA A 120 11.21 -11.45 -2.81
C ALA A 120 12.68 -11.64 -2.40
N ALA A 121 13.23 -10.71 -1.59
CA ALA A 121 14.59 -10.82 -1.06
C ALA A 121 14.78 -12.06 -0.16
N ALA A 122 13.78 -12.44 0.62
CA ALA A 122 13.83 -13.67 1.42
C ALA A 122 13.91 -14.93 0.54
N CYS A 123 13.28 -14.93 -0.65
CA CYS A 123 13.33 -16.03 -1.61
C CYS A 123 14.70 -16.21 -2.30
N ASP A 124 15.63 -15.26 -2.14
CA ASP A 124 17.01 -15.44 -2.61
C ASP A 124 17.81 -16.40 -1.73
N ASN A 125 17.40 -16.57 -0.46
CA ASN A 125 18.10 -17.35 0.55
C ASN A 125 17.32 -18.59 1.04
N ALA A 126 16.03 -18.72 0.69
CA ALA A 126 15.16 -19.81 1.11
C ALA A 126 14.16 -20.19 0.02
N ASP A 127 13.63 -21.40 0.08
CA ASP A 127 12.56 -21.83 -0.82
C ASP A 127 11.22 -21.16 -0.49
N ILE A 128 10.31 -21.19 -1.45
CA ILE A 128 9.01 -20.49 -1.37
C ILE A 128 8.16 -20.99 -0.19
N GLU A 129 8.21 -22.28 0.14
CA GLU A 129 7.43 -22.86 1.24
C GLU A 129 7.94 -22.35 2.59
N THR A 130 9.25 -22.35 2.80
CA THR A 130 9.92 -21.83 4.00
C THR A 130 9.60 -20.34 4.19
N VAL A 131 9.67 -19.55 3.12
CA VAL A 131 9.30 -18.12 3.16
C VAL A 131 7.81 -17.93 3.47
N ALA A 132 6.93 -18.73 2.86
CA ALA A 132 5.49 -18.66 3.13
C ALA A 132 5.11 -19.02 4.57
N GLU A 133 5.86 -19.91 5.22
CA GLU A 133 5.69 -20.24 6.64
C GLU A 133 6.27 -19.14 7.54
N HIS A 134 7.43 -18.61 7.22
CA HIS A 134 8.07 -17.55 8.00
C HIS A 134 7.21 -16.27 8.05
N TYR A 135 6.61 -15.89 6.94
CA TYR A 135 5.75 -14.70 6.84
C TYR A 135 4.26 -14.99 6.99
N LEU A 136 3.88 -16.15 7.54
CA LEU A 136 2.51 -16.65 7.60
C LEU A 136 1.49 -15.62 8.11
N ASP A 137 1.75 -14.99 9.25
CA ASP A 137 0.81 -14.05 9.88
C ASP A 137 0.68 -12.75 9.07
N ARG A 138 1.79 -12.23 8.55
CA ARG A 138 1.79 -11.02 7.72
C ARG A 138 1.12 -11.25 6.37
N ILE A 139 1.35 -12.40 5.72
CA ILE A 139 0.67 -12.77 4.47
C ILE A 139 -0.83 -12.95 4.74
N ASN A 140 -1.20 -13.56 5.84
CA ASN A 140 -2.61 -13.70 6.22
C ASN A 140 -3.28 -12.34 6.40
N ALA A 141 -2.62 -11.39 7.06
CA ALA A 141 -3.14 -10.04 7.25
C ALA A 141 -3.35 -9.28 5.92
N VAL A 142 -2.45 -9.46 4.96
CA VAL A 142 -2.53 -8.80 3.64
C VAL A 142 -3.51 -9.50 2.70
N TYR A 143 -3.51 -10.83 2.69
CA TYR A 143 -4.21 -11.62 1.68
C TYR A 143 -5.59 -12.08 2.13
N PHE A 144 -5.77 -12.46 3.40
CA PHE A 144 -7.02 -12.95 3.95
C PHE A 144 -7.64 -11.90 4.87
N THR A 145 -8.80 -11.38 4.49
CA THR A 145 -9.66 -10.62 5.41
C THR A 145 -10.10 -11.54 6.55
N VAL A 146 -10.03 -11.04 7.78
CA VAL A 146 -10.47 -11.77 8.98
C VAL A 146 -11.95 -12.11 8.85
N GLU A 147 -12.26 -13.39 8.64
CA GLU A 147 -13.63 -13.89 8.71
C GLU A 147 -14.06 -13.99 10.18
N THR A 148 -15.13 -13.28 10.51
CA THR A 148 -15.73 -13.28 11.84
C THR A 148 -16.44 -14.62 12.13
N LYS A 149 -16.22 -15.15 13.35
CA LYS A 149 -16.90 -16.23 14.11
C LYS A 149 -17.53 -17.41 13.35
N LYS A 150 -16.99 -18.59 13.63
CA LYS A 150 -17.37 -19.90 13.05
C LYS A 150 -18.30 -20.70 13.95
N THR A 151 -19.19 -21.47 13.36
CA THR A 151 -20.05 -22.49 13.97
C THR A 151 -19.46 -23.90 13.86
N ASP A 152 -19.92 -24.86 14.68
CA ASP A 152 -19.30 -26.19 14.86
C ASP A 152 -19.32 -27.14 13.65
N ASP A 153 -20.13 -26.91 12.63
CA ASP A 153 -20.18 -27.69 11.36
C ASP A 153 -18.99 -27.40 10.43
N GLU A 154 -18.17 -26.40 10.75
CA GLU A 154 -17.09 -25.91 9.92
C GLU A 154 -15.74 -26.66 10.05
N LYS A 155 -15.62 -27.65 10.96
CA LYS A 155 -14.34 -28.34 11.22
C LYS A 155 -13.81 -29.21 10.06
N ALA A 156 -14.70 -29.83 9.28
CA ALA A 156 -14.30 -30.62 8.10
C ALA A 156 -14.00 -29.70 6.90
N GLU A 157 -14.74 -28.59 6.80
CA GLU A 157 -14.48 -27.53 5.84
C GLU A 157 -13.20 -26.74 6.18
N GLU A 158 -12.85 -26.68 7.47
CA GLU A 158 -11.63 -26.05 7.98
C GLU A 158 -10.35 -26.74 7.51
N ARG A 159 -10.33 -28.07 7.33
CA ARG A 159 -9.19 -28.79 6.78
C ARG A 159 -8.93 -28.43 5.31
N LYS A 160 -9.98 -28.44 4.48
CA LYS A 160 -9.91 -27.98 3.09
C LYS A 160 -9.53 -26.50 3.00
N ASN A 161 -10.03 -25.69 3.92
CA ASN A 161 -9.71 -24.27 3.99
C ASN A 161 -8.25 -24.02 4.41
N ARG A 162 -7.65 -24.85 5.28
CA ARG A 162 -6.23 -24.75 5.63
C ARG A 162 -5.31 -25.08 4.46
N GLU A 163 -5.58 -26.17 3.74
CA GLU A 163 -4.81 -26.55 2.55
C GLU A 163 -4.91 -25.48 1.47
N LYS A 164 -6.11 -24.97 1.21
CA LYS A 164 -6.32 -23.87 0.26
C LYS A 164 -5.64 -22.56 0.68
N ARG A 165 -5.63 -22.24 1.98
CA ARG A 165 -4.91 -21.07 2.50
C ARG A 165 -3.40 -21.24 2.38
N HIS A 166 -2.88 -22.42 2.64
CA HIS A 166 -1.46 -22.74 2.45
C HIS A 166 -1.06 -22.60 0.98
N GLU A 167 -1.82 -23.19 0.05
CA GLU A 167 -1.60 -23.05 -1.39
C GLU A 167 -1.64 -21.58 -1.84
N ASN A 168 -2.59 -20.79 -1.33
CA ASN A 168 -2.71 -19.37 -1.65
C ASN A 168 -1.52 -18.55 -1.11
N ARG A 169 -0.96 -18.90 0.06
CA ARG A 169 0.26 -18.26 0.57
C ARG A 169 1.46 -18.52 -0.33
N ILE A 170 1.64 -19.79 -0.74
CA ILE A 170 2.69 -20.19 -1.68
C ILE A 170 2.54 -19.40 -3.00
N LYS A 171 1.32 -19.32 -3.54
CA LYS A 171 1.03 -18.51 -4.74
C LYS A 171 1.36 -17.02 -4.56
N PHE A 172 1.08 -16.48 -3.38
CA PHE A 172 1.40 -15.08 -3.09
C PHE A 172 2.92 -14.84 -3.02
N VAL A 173 3.68 -15.71 -2.35
CA VAL A 173 5.14 -15.64 -2.30
C VAL A 173 5.75 -15.77 -3.69
N ALA A 174 5.28 -16.75 -4.48
CA ALA A 174 5.69 -16.91 -5.87
C ALA A 174 5.38 -15.66 -6.73
N ALA A 175 4.23 -15.03 -6.48
CA ALA A 175 3.86 -13.79 -7.16
C ALA A 175 4.81 -12.64 -6.78
N CYS A 176 5.18 -12.49 -5.52
CA CYS A 176 6.14 -11.49 -5.07
C CYS A 176 7.51 -11.69 -5.72
N LYS A 177 8.05 -12.92 -5.68
CA LYS A 177 9.33 -13.28 -6.30
C LYS A 177 9.33 -12.91 -7.78
N LEU A 178 8.40 -13.48 -8.55
CA LEU A 178 8.33 -13.27 -10.00
C LEU A 178 8.11 -11.79 -10.36
N PHE A 179 7.28 -11.07 -9.61
CA PHE A 179 7.03 -9.65 -9.85
C PHE A 179 8.31 -8.82 -9.77
N HIS A 180 9.13 -9.03 -8.74
CA HIS A 180 10.39 -8.33 -8.58
C HIS A 180 11.47 -8.79 -9.56
N GLU A 181 11.48 -10.07 -9.96
CA GLU A 181 12.31 -10.54 -11.06
C GLU A 181 11.98 -9.84 -12.38
N ILE A 182 10.68 -9.65 -12.69
CA ILE A 182 10.25 -8.93 -13.90
C ILE A 182 10.60 -7.44 -13.80
N LEU A 183 10.44 -6.81 -12.63
CA LEU A 183 10.83 -5.41 -12.43
C LEU A 183 12.32 -5.16 -12.73
N ASN A 184 13.17 -6.13 -12.45
CA ASN A 184 14.61 -6.05 -12.63
C ASN A 184 15.07 -6.43 -14.06
N ARG A 185 14.18 -6.85 -14.95
CA ARG A 185 14.51 -7.12 -16.36
C ARG A 185 14.75 -5.83 -17.13
N ASP A 186 15.71 -5.83 -18.04
CA ASP A 186 15.97 -4.69 -18.94
C ASP A 186 14.77 -4.41 -19.84
N GLU A 187 14.20 -5.47 -20.45
CA GLU A 187 12.98 -5.38 -21.25
C GLU A 187 11.81 -6.06 -20.54
N VAL A 188 10.69 -5.33 -20.42
CA VAL A 188 9.47 -5.84 -19.80
C VAL A 188 8.55 -6.43 -20.88
N SER A 189 8.75 -7.73 -21.13
CA SER A 189 7.77 -8.55 -21.83
C SER A 189 7.19 -9.53 -20.82
N ILE A 190 5.89 -9.40 -20.52
CA ILE A 190 5.20 -10.23 -19.53
C ILE A 190 4.25 -11.16 -20.27
N SER A 191 4.53 -12.46 -20.21
CA SER A 191 3.68 -13.50 -20.79
C SER A 191 2.32 -13.61 -20.12
N ALA A 192 1.37 -14.28 -20.76
CA ALA A 192 0.05 -14.51 -20.19
C ALA A 192 0.09 -15.34 -18.90
N ASP A 193 1.04 -16.28 -18.81
CA ASP A 193 1.19 -17.12 -17.63
C ASP A 193 1.86 -16.36 -16.48
N GLU A 194 2.86 -15.54 -16.75
CA GLU A 194 3.45 -14.65 -15.74
C GLU A 194 2.41 -13.69 -15.18
N LYS A 195 1.54 -13.11 -16.02
CA LYS A 195 0.42 -12.27 -15.56
C LYS A 195 -0.54 -12.99 -14.63
N LYS A 196 -0.79 -14.28 -14.86
CA LYS A 196 -1.61 -15.10 -13.94
C LYS A 196 -0.92 -15.30 -12.58
N ILE A 197 0.39 -15.55 -12.61
CA ILE A 197 1.18 -15.79 -11.38
C ILE A 197 1.27 -14.52 -10.54
N ILE A 198 1.55 -13.35 -11.12
CA ILE A 198 1.70 -12.09 -10.37
C ILE A 198 0.36 -11.47 -9.94
N ARG A 199 -0.76 -11.93 -10.49
CA ARG A 199 -2.10 -11.37 -10.25
C ARG A 199 -2.46 -11.21 -8.77
N PRO A 200 -2.21 -12.18 -7.86
CA PRO A 200 -2.53 -12.04 -6.44
C PRO A 200 -1.86 -10.83 -5.79
N LEU A 201 -0.61 -10.54 -6.15
CA LEU A 201 0.09 -9.36 -5.66
C LEU A 201 -0.44 -8.08 -6.32
N VAL A 202 -0.62 -8.08 -7.65
CA VAL A 202 -1.13 -6.91 -8.40
C VAL A 202 -2.49 -6.42 -7.85
N GLU A 203 -3.37 -7.34 -7.48
CA GLU A 203 -4.66 -7.01 -6.84
C GLU A 203 -4.49 -6.30 -5.50
N LYS A 204 -3.44 -6.61 -4.75
CA LYS A 204 -3.13 -5.97 -3.46
C LYS A 204 -2.36 -4.65 -3.60
N LEU A 205 -1.57 -4.51 -4.64
CA LEU A 205 -0.91 -3.24 -4.99
C LEU A 205 -1.90 -2.22 -5.54
N ASN A 206 -2.91 -2.65 -6.28
CA ASN A 206 -4.01 -1.83 -6.80
C ASN A 206 -5.07 -1.53 -5.72
N HIS A 207 -4.67 -1.17 -4.52
CA HIS A 207 -5.58 -0.86 -3.42
C HIS A 207 -6.59 0.22 -3.84
N ARG A 208 -7.88 -0.14 -3.91
CA ARG A 208 -8.93 0.71 -4.52
C ARG A 208 -9.91 1.32 -3.54
N HIS A 209 -9.86 0.95 -2.27
CA HIS A 209 -10.83 1.42 -1.27
C HIS A 209 -10.20 1.40 0.12
N ILE A 210 -10.68 2.32 0.96
CA ILE A 210 -10.31 2.37 2.37
C ILE A 210 -10.98 1.21 3.08
N THR A 211 -10.22 0.52 3.91
CA THR A 211 -10.71 -0.48 4.85
C THR A 211 -10.87 0.13 6.24
N VAL A 212 -11.51 -0.61 7.16
CA VAL A 212 -11.64 -0.19 8.57
C VAL A 212 -10.27 -0.09 9.23
N ASP A 213 -9.31 -0.90 8.79
CA ASP A 213 -7.95 -0.95 9.33
C ASP A 213 -7.08 0.24 8.90
N ASP A 214 -7.54 1.03 7.92
CA ASP A 214 -6.86 2.24 7.45
C ASP A 214 -7.22 3.49 8.28
N VAL A 215 -8.13 3.39 9.24
CA VAL A 215 -8.69 4.47 10.07
C VAL A 215 -8.34 4.30 11.52
#